data_fd5cca2fcec742d41876f8be8618e53a
#
_entry.id   fd5cca2fcec742d41876f8be8618e53a
#
_cell.length_a   1.000
_cell.length_b   1.000
_cell.length_c   1.000
_cell.angle_alpha   90.00
_cell.angle_beta   90.00
_cell.angle_gamma   90.00
#
_symmetry.space_group_name_H-M   'P 1'
#
loop_
_entity.id
_entity.type
_entity.pdbx_description
1 polymer ?
#
loop_
_entity_poly.entity_id
_entity_poly.type
_entity_poly.pdbx_seq_one_letter_code
_entity_poly.pdbx_strand_id
1 'polypeptide(L)'
;MKNEKKFNTALNLFILVGMLVAVVVTNVFKVQQPGARHFMLLLASVGAFTGVINTVLSANGNIWTFLFGVIDVSVATVVAFDSSIRTGGEPVWGNFALHAFYFLPMQFVGWWQWRKHGADSHKKVNARRLDSRQWLMMLSGMLIGITAGYIVLCKVAGFDISGTFRYLILFDAIVFVLNVLGQILMSFAFMEQWYVWILVNVFSIFLWSEKAMSSAESSYTVVMVIKYSFYLLNSLNGLRIWYALSRDS
;
A
#
# COMPACT_ATOMS: atom_id res chain seq x y z
N MET A 1 10.66 -18.85 22.05
CA MET A 1 9.40 -19.29 21.40
C MET A 1 8.13 -18.76 22.06
N LYS A 2 7.76 -19.08 23.34
CA LYS A 2 6.49 -18.61 23.95
C LYS A 2 6.39 -17.08 24.10
N ASN A 3 7.47 -16.43 24.50
CA ASN A 3 7.54 -14.96 24.65
C ASN A 3 7.51 -14.25 23.28
N GLU A 4 8.14 -14.79 22.27
CA GLU A 4 8.15 -14.28 20.92
C GLU A 4 6.76 -14.33 20.25
N LYS A 5 6.03 -15.43 20.46
CA LYS A 5 4.64 -15.56 19.99
C LYS A 5 3.73 -14.53 20.66
N LYS A 6 3.88 -14.31 21.99
CA LYS A 6 3.12 -13.27 22.71
C LYS A 6 3.44 -11.87 22.22
N PHE A 7 4.73 -11.57 22.01
CA PHE A 7 5.17 -10.30 21.47
C PHE A 7 4.57 -10.04 20.09
N ASN A 8 4.66 -11.01 19.16
CA ASN A 8 4.08 -10.90 17.83
C ASN A 8 2.57 -10.65 17.87
N THR A 9 1.85 -11.35 18.72
CA THR A 9 0.41 -11.16 18.88
C THR A 9 0.08 -9.77 19.40
N ALA A 10 0.78 -9.30 20.42
CA ALA A 10 0.58 -7.97 21.00
C ALA A 10 0.90 -6.86 19.99
N LEU A 11 2.01 -6.98 19.26
CA LEU A 11 2.41 -6.02 18.24
C LEU A 11 1.41 -5.98 17.07
N ASN A 12 0.98 -7.15 16.57
CA ASN A 12 -0.03 -7.23 15.51
C ASN A 12 -1.35 -6.59 15.97
N LEU A 13 -1.78 -6.86 17.20
CA LEU A 13 -2.99 -6.24 17.76
C LEU A 13 -2.86 -4.72 17.89
N PHE A 14 -1.72 -4.24 18.37
CA PHE A 14 -1.42 -2.81 18.48
C PHE A 14 -1.47 -2.12 17.11
N ILE A 15 -0.82 -2.72 16.09
CA ILE A 15 -0.82 -2.20 14.71
C ILE A 15 -2.26 -2.20 14.18
N LEU A 16 -2.99 -3.33 14.31
CA LEU A 16 -4.36 -3.45 13.81
C LEU A 16 -5.28 -2.39 14.42
N VAL A 17 -5.26 -2.25 15.74
CA VAL A 17 -6.10 -1.27 16.46
C VAL A 17 -5.70 0.16 16.09
N GLY A 18 -4.41 0.47 16.05
CA GLY A 18 -3.93 1.81 15.67
C GLY A 18 -4.33 2.20 14.25
N MET A 19 -4.20 1.26 13.29
CA MET A 19 -4.64 1.48 11.91
C MET A 19 -6.15 1.64 11.82
N LEU A 20 -6.93 0.84 12.54
CA LEU A 20 -8.40 0.97 12.57
C LEU A 20 -8.84 2.29 13.15
N VAL A 21 -8.22 2.73 14.25
CA VAL A 21 -8.49 4.06 14.82
C VAL A 21 -8.19 5.16 13.80
N ALA A 22 -7.04 5.11 13.12
CA ALA A 22 -6.69 6.08 12.08
C ALA A 22 -7.72 6.09 10.93
N VAL A 23 -8.22 4.94 10.52
CA VAL A 23 -9.28 4.82 9.49
C VAL A 23 -10.59 5.44 9.98
N VAL A 24 -11.02 5.13 11.20
CA VAL A 24 -12.26 5.70 11.78
C VAL A 24 -12.16 7.22 11.89
N VAL A 25 -11.07 7.74 12.42
CA VAL A 25 -10.84 9.19 12.53
C VAL A 25 -10.84 9.85 11.15
N THR A 26 -10.16 9.25 10.15
CA THR A 26 -10.18 9.74 8.76
C THR A 26 -11.60 9.83 8.21
N ASN A 27 -12.44 8.82 8.47
CA ASN A 27 -13.82 8.81 8.00
C ASN A 27 -14.69 9.86 8.71
N VAL A 28 -14.51 10.07 10.01
CA VAL A 28 -15.22 11.14 10.74
C VAL A 28 -14.94 12.50 10.12
N PHE A 29 -13.68 12.81 9.78
CA PHE A 29 -13.36 14.06 9.08
C PHE A 29 -13.99 14.15 7.69
N LYS A 30 -14.00 13.05 6.92
CA LYS A 30 -14.62 13.04 5.58
C LYS A 30 -16.13 13.20 5.60
N VAL A 31 -16.81 12.63 6.59
CA VAL A 31 -18.28 12.77 6.75
C VAL A 31 -18.69 14.22 6.98
N GLN A 32 -17.84 15.01 7.63
CA GLN A 32 -18.10 16.42 7.94
C GLN A 32 -17.88 17.34 6.73
N GLN A 33 -17.31 16.86 5.64
CA GLN A 33 -17.07 17.68 4.44
C GLN A 33 -18.37 17.95 3.68
N PRO A 34 -18.61 19.18 3.16
CA PRO A 34 -19.75 19.48 2.33
C PRO A 34 -19.82 18.55 1.11
N GLY A 35 -21.00 17.98 0.83
CA GLY A 35 -21.21 17.07 -0.31
C GLY A 35 -20.73 15.64 -0.07
N ALA A 36 -20.42 15.25 1.15
CA ALA A 36 -20.04 13.88 1.48
C ALA A 36 -21.14 12.88 1.09
N ARG A 37 -20.79 11.83 0.35
CA ARG A 37 -21.68 10.74 -0.03
C ARG A 37 -21.57 9.59 0.95
N HIS A 38 -22.52 9.46 1.85
CA HIS A 38 -22.50 8.48 2.94
C HIS A 38 -22.30 7.04 2.46
N PHE A 39 -22.94 6.65 1.33
CA PHE A 39 -22.74 5.30 0.76
C PHE A 39 -21.30 5.07 0.30
N MET A 40 -20.69 6.01 -0.41
CA MET A 40 -19.30 5.90 -0.86
C MET A 40 -18.31 5.97 0.30
N LEU A 41 -18.61 6.73 1.34
CA LEU A 41 -17.82 6.74 2.56
C LEU A 41 -17.90 5.41 3.31
N LEU A 42 -19.09 4.82 3.41
CA LEU A 42 -19.25 3.48 3.98
C LEU A 42 -18.46 2.44 3.18
N LEU A 43 -18.58 2.46 1.86
CA LEU A 43 -17.86 1.56 0.97
C LEU A 43 -16.33 1.73 1.13
N ALA A 44 -15.83 2.98 1.12
CA ALA A 44 -14.42 3.29 1.35
C ALA A 44 -13.96 2.83 2.75
N SER A 45 -14.82 2.88 3.76
CA SER A 45 -14.53 2.38 5.10
C SER A 45 -14.36 0.86 5.10
N VAL A 46 -15.21 0.13 4.38
CA VAL A 46 -15.07 -1.33 4.21
C VAL A 46 -13.74 -1.66 3.53
N GLY A 47 -13.39 -0.96 2.44
CA GLY A 47 -12.09 -1.12 1.78
C GLY A 47 -10.92 -0.85 2.74
N ALA A 48 -10.94 0.29 3.42
CA ALA A 48 -9.89 0.65 4.36
C ALA A 48 -9.75 -0.38 5.51
N PHE A 49 -10.86 -0.89 6.03
CA PHE A 49 -10.86 -1.92 7.07
C PHE A 49 -10.28 -3.24 6.56
N THR A 50 -10.71 -3.70 5.38
CA THR A 50 -10.19 -4.92 4.77
C THR A 50 -8.73 -4.79 4.36
N GLY A 51 -8.31 -3.59 3.91
CA GLY A 51 -6.90 -3.28 3.61
C GLY A 51 -5.99 -3.36 4.84
N VAL A 52 -6.47 -2.89 6.01
CA VAL A 52 -5.75 -3.03 7.28
C VAL A 52 -5.54 -4.52 7.63
N ILE A 53 -6.60 -5.32 7.55
CA ILE A 53 -6.53 -6.77 7.81
C ILE A 53 -5.58 -7.43 6.80
N ASN A 54 -5.72 -7.12 5.51
CA ASN A 54 -4.85 -7.59 4.45
C ASN A 54 -3.36 -7.35 4.80
N THR A 55 -3.01 -6.12 5.17
CA THR A 55 -1.62 -5.73 5.46
C THR A 55 -1.05 -6.52 6.63
N VAL A 56 -1.81 -6.72 7.73
CA VAL A 56 -1.37 -7.50 8.89
C VAL A 56 -1.25 -8.99 8.55
N LEU A 57 -2.18 -9.55 7.79
CA LEU A 57 -2.11 -10.95 7.34
C LEU A 57 -0.91 -11.19 6.42
N SER A 58 -0.62 -10.25 5.51
CA SER A 58 0.56 -10.29 4.65
C SER A 58 1.86 -10.31 5.47
N ALA A 59 1.99 -9.44 6.47
CA ALA A 59 3.15 -9.42 7.36
C ALA A 59 3.36 -10.75 8.09
N ASN A 60 2.29 -11.47 8.40
CA ASN A 60 2.35 -12.77 9.04
C ASN A 60 2.51 -13.96 8.06
N GLY A 61 2.61 -13.72 6.75
CA GLY A 61 2.72 -14.76 5.72
C GLY A 61 1.46 -15.61 5.57
N ASN A 62 0.30 -15.06 5.91
CA ASN A 62 -0.98 -15.76 5.91
C ASN A 62 -1.71 -15.57 4.58
N ILE A 63 -2.11 -16.67 3.92
CA ILE A 63 -2.71 -16.66 2.59
C ILE A 63 -4.06 -15.90 2.52
N TRP A 64 -4.77 -15.76 3.64
CA TRP A 64 -6.02 -15.00 3.70
C TRP A 64 -5.83 -13.51 3.37
N THR A 65 -4.57 -13.03 3.32
CA THR A 65 -4.24 -11.68 2.84
C THR A 65 -4.88 -11.41 1.47
N PHE A 66 -4.87 -12.37 0.56
CA PHE A 66 -5.41 -12.17 -0.79
C PHE A 66 -6.94 -12.06 -0.84
N LEU A 67 -7.66 -12.73 0.06
CA LEU A 67 -9.11 -12.57 0.18
C LEU A 67 -9.47 -11.13 0.58
N PHE A 68 -8.83 -10.62 1.64
CA PHE A 68 -9.04 -9.25 2.09
C PHE A 68 -8.50 -8.23 1.10
N GLY A 69 -7.42 -8.56 0.39
CA GLY A 69 -6.87 -7.77 -0.70
C GLY A 69 -7.82 -7.64 -1.89
N VAL A 70 -8.51 -8.70 -2.29
CA VAL A 70 -9.55 -8.63 -3.34
C VAL A 70 -10.66 -7.66 -2.95
N ILE A 71 -11.15 -7.72 -1.70
CA ILE A 71 -12.22 -6.82 -1.24
C ILE A 71 -11.72 -5.37 -1.24
N ASP A 72 -10.56 -5.10 -0.63
CA ASP A 72 -9.96 -3.77 -0.56
C ASP A 72 -9.75 -3.15 -1.95
N VAL A 73 -9.08 -3.89 -2.84
CA VAL A 73 -8.78 -3.42 -4.21
C VAL A 73 -10.05 -3.24 -5.05
N SER A 74 -11.06 -4.11 -4.88
CA SER A 74 -12.34 -3.97 -5.58
C SER A 74 -13.08 -2.70 -5.14
N VAL A 75 -13.09 -2.43 -3.84
CA VAL A 75 -13.66 -1.20 -3.29
C VAL A 75 -12.90 0.03 -3.81
N ALA A 76 -11.56 0.00 -3.78
CA ALA A 76 -10.74 1.09 -4.30
C ALA A 76 -11.02 1.34 -5.79
N THR A 77 -11.22 0.29 -6.59
CA THR A 77 -11.61 0.37 -8.00
C THR A 77 -12.95 1.09 -8.18
N VAL A 78 -13.98 0.70 -7.41
CA VAL A 78 -15.31 1.32 -7.48
C VAL A 78 -15.26 2.79 -7.06
N VAL A 79 -14.55 3.11 -5.98
CA VAL A 79 -14.41 4.49 -5.49
C VAL A 79 -13.67 5.36 -6.52
N ALA A 80 -12.60 4.85 -7.13
CA ALA A 80 -11.84 5.57 -8.16
C ALA A 80 -12.68 5.79 -9.41
N PHE A 81 -13.47 4.80 -9.84
CA PHE A 81 -14.41 4.92 -10.97
C PHE A 81 -15.47 6.00 -10.69
N ASP A 82 -16.16 5.93 -9.53
CA ASP A 82 -17.15 6.93 -9.16
C ASP A 82 -16.60 8.35 -9.13
N SER A 83 -15.38 8.53 -8.58
CA SER A 83 -14.71 9.82 -8.57
C SER A 83 -14.41 10.34 -9.97
N SER A 84 -14.05 9.45 -10.91
CA SER A 84 -13.64 9.83 -12.27
C SER A 84 -14.81 10.17 -13.20
N ILE A 85 -16.00 9.56 -13.00
CA ILE A 85 -17.18 9.82 -13.84
C ILE A 85 -18.04 10.98 -13.34
N ARG A 86 -17.81 11.45 -12.12
CA ARG A 86 -18.66 12.44 -11.48
C ARG A 86 -18.39 13.84 -12.00
N THR A 87 -19.45 14.58 -12.32
CA THR A 87 -19.38 16.00 -12.67
C THR A 87 -18.82 16.81 -11.51
N GLY A 88 -17.72 17.55 -11.74
CA GLY A 88 -17.00 18.29 -10.71
C GLY A 88 -16.09 17.47 -9.80
N GLY A 89 -15.95 16.16 -10.04
CA GLY A 89 -14.94 15.31 -9.40
C GLY A 89 -13.58 15.46 -10.11
N GLU A 90 -12.51 15.24 -9.37
CA GLU A 90 -11.18 15.10 -9.99
C GLU A 90 -11.07 13.71 -10.65
N PRO A 91 -10.80 13.64 -11.97
CA PRO A 91 -10.69 12.35 -12.64
C PRO A 91 -9.42 11.62 -12.20
N VAL A 92 -9.58 10.46 -11.59
CA VAL A 92 -8.48 9.60 -11.10
C VAL A 92 -8.38 8.31 -11.93
N TRP A 93 -8.52 8.41 -13.25
CA TRP A 93 -8.50 7.28 -14.19
C TRP A 93 -7.24 6.41 -14.07
N GLY A 94 -6.08 7.02 -13.78
CA GLY A 94 -4.84 6.28 -13.53
C GLY A 94 -4.96 5.36 -12.31
N ASN A 95 -5.58 5.85 -11.25
CA ASN A 95 -5.82 5.09 -10.03
C ASN A 95 -6.84 3.96 -10.27
N PHE A 96 -7.93 4.24 -10.99
CA PHE A 96 -8.89 3.22 -11.42
C PHE A 96 -8.20 2.12 -12.23
N ALA A 97 -7.43 2.47 -13.27
CA ALA A 97 -6.74 1.52 -14.12
C ALA A 97 -5.73 0.67 -13.33
N LEU A 98 -4.98 1.27 -12.41
CA LEU A 98 -4.02 0.58 -11.56
C LEU A 98 -4.70 -0.46 -10.66
N HIS A 99 -5.84 -0.10 -10.04
CA HIS A 99 -6.55 -1.02 -9.17
C HIS A 99 -7.27 -2.12 -9.96
N ALA A 100 -8.00 -1.76 -11.03
CA ALA A 100 -8.78 -2.70 -11.82
C ALA A 100 -7.93 -3.69 -12.63
N PHE A 101 -6.86 -3.21 -13.29
CA PHE A 101 -6.11 -3.99 -14.27
C PHE A 101 -4.74 -4.48 -13.79
N TYR A 102 -4.29 -4.01 -12.63
CA TYR A 102 -3.03 -4.45 -12.06
C TYR A 102 -3.20 -5.05 -10.66
N PHE A 103 -3.64 -4.30 -9.66
CA PHE A 103 -3.70 -4.82 -8.29
C PHE A 103 -4.71 -5.94 -8.12
N LEU A 104 -5.89 -5.84 -8.73
CA LEU A 104 -6.92 -6.88 -8.61
C LEU A 104 -6.48 -8.22 -9.24
N PRO A 105 -6.00 -8.29 -10.48
CA PRO A 105 -5.42 -9.53 -11.03
C PRO A 105 -4.25 -10.06 -10.19
N MET A 106 -3.40 -9.19 -9.65
CA MET A 106 -2.25 -9.59 -8.86
C MET A 106 -2.63 -10.24 -7.51
N GLN A 107 -3.84 -10.00 -6.98
CA GLN A 107 -4.33 -10.76 -5.82
C GLN A 107 -4.51 -12.25 -6.16
N PHE A 108 -5.07 -12.57 -7.32
CA PHE A 108 -5.24 -13.96 -7.77
C PHE A 108 -3.91 -14.62 -8.11
N VAL A 109 -3.01 -13.89 -8.78
CA VAL A 109 -1.64 -14.36 -9.05
C VAL A 109 -0.91 -14.65 -7.75
N GLY A 110 -0.99 -13.74 -6.78
CA GLY A 110 -0.34 -13.91 -5.49
C GLY A 110 -0.90 -15.08 -4.69
N TRP A 111 -2.22 -15.22 -4.63
CA TRP A 111 -2.86 -16.35 -3.98
C TRP A 111 -2.40 -17.69 -4.55
N TRP A 112 -2.38 -17.81 -5.89
CA TRP A 112 -1.91 -19.00 -6.58
C TRP A 112 -0.42 -19.28 -6.33
N GLN A 113 0.42 -18.26 -6.40
CA GLN A 113 1.85 -18.38 -6.15
C GLN A 113 2.17 -18.78 -4.70
N TRP A 114 1.48 -18.16 -3.72
CA TRP A 114 1.70 -18.53 -2.32
C TRP A 114 1.27 -19.97 -2.02
N ARG A 115 0.20 -20.45 -2.64
CA ARG A 115 -0.18 -21.87 -2.54
C ARG A 115 0.91 -22.79 -3.09
N LYS A 116 1.52 -22.45 -4.22
CA LYS A 116 2.66 -23.20 -4.76
C LYS A 116 3.87 -23.19 -3.81
N HIS A 117 4.03 -22.16 -3.01
CA HIS A 117 5.08 -22.02 -2.00
C HIS A 117 4.61 -22.47 -0.60
N GLY A 118 3.68 -23.38 -0.53
CA GLY A 118 3.30 -24.11 0.69
C GLY A 118 2.31 -23.40 1.61
N ALA A 119 1.83 -22.19 1.25
CA ALA A 119 0.82 -21.53 2.05
C ALA A 119 -0.55 -22.23 1.94
N ASP A 120 -1.19 -22.44 3.08
CA ASP A 120 -2.59 -22.89 3.17
C ASP A 120 -3.30 -22.17 4.33
N SER A 121 -4.51 -22.64 4.71
CA SER A 121 -5.27 -22.06 5.82
C SER A 121 -4.56 -22.16 7.20
N HIS A 122 -3.59 -23.03 7.34
CA HIS A 122 -2.88 -23.31 8.59
C HIS A 122 -1.37 -23.07 8.52
N LYS A 123 -0.80 -23.06 7.30
CA LYS A 123 0.64 -22.90 7.06
C LYS A 123 0.95 -21.55 6.44
N LYS A 124 2.02 -20.95 6.91
CA LYS A 124 2.57 -19.73 6.33
C LYS A 124 3.26 -20.03 5.00
N VAL A 125 3.38 -19.02 4.16
CA VAL A 125 4.14 -19.11 2.91
C VAL A 125 5.62 -19.35 3.19
N ASN A 126 6.26 -20.17 2.34
CA ASN A 126 7.71 -20.28 2.29
C ASN A 126 8.24 -19.08 1.51
N ALA A 127 8.89 -18.17 2.23
CA ALA A 127 9.39 -16.94 1.64
C ALA A 127 10.63 -17.20 0.78
N ARG A 128 10.68 -16.58 -0.39
CA ARG A 128 11.82 -16.64 -1.32
C ARG A 128 12.75 -15.46 -1.10
N ARG A 129 13.97 -15.58 -1.62
CA ARG A 129 14.92 -14.45 -1.72
C ARG A 129 15.29 -14.20 -3.17
N LEU A 130 15.52 -12.95 -3.50
CA LEU A 130 16.06 -12.56 -4.80
C LEU A 130 17.51 -13.01 -4.92
N ASP A 131 17.85 -13.62 -6.05
CA ASP A 131 19.24 -13.82 -6.45
C ASP A 131 19.86 -12.52 -7.03
N SER A 132 21.17 -12.52 -7.27
CA SER A 132 21.88 -11.33 -7.76
C SER A 132 21.35 -10.81 -9.11
N ARG A 133 20.91 -11.69 -9.99
CA ARG A 133 20.32 -11.32 -11.29
C ARG A 133 18.95 -10.66 -11.12
N GLN A 134 18.13 -11.23 -10.25
CA GLN A 134 16.80 -10.69 -9.91
C GLN A 134 16.92 -9.33 -9.21
N TRP A 135 17.91 -9.16 -8.32
CA TRP A 135 18.23 -7.85 -7.74
C TRP A 135 18.58 -6.82 -8.80
N LEU A 136 19.45 -7.17 -9.76
CA LEU A 136 19.82 -6.28 -10.85
C LEU A 136 18.59 -5.90 -11.69
N MET A 137 17.74 -6.89 -12.05
CA MET A 137 16.52 -6.64 -12.81
C MET A 137 15.54 -5.72 -12.03
N MET A 138 15.37 -5.95 -10.72
CA MET A 138 14.50 -5.14 -9.88
C MET A 138 15.01 -3.69 -9.80
N LEU A 139 16.30 -3.47 -9.52
CA LEU A 139 16.88 -2.14 -9.41
C LEU A 139 16.87 -1.39 -10.75
N SER A 140 17.17 -2.08 -11.84
CA SER A 140 17.09 -1.50 -13.19
C SER A 140 15.66 -1.15 -13.57
N GLY A 141 14.72 -2.03 -13.31
CA GLY A 141 13.29 -1.79 -13.55
C GLY A 141 12.75 -0.64 -12.70
N MET A 142 13.19 -0.52 -11.44
CA MET A 142 12.85 0.59 -10.56
C MET A 142 13.37 1.93 -11.13
N LEU A 143 14.63 1.99 -11.54
CA LEU A 143 15.24 3.21 -12.11
C LEU A 143 14.53 3.63 -13.40
N ILE A 144 14.32 2.69 -14.31
CA ILE A 144 13.62 2.94 -15.59
C ILE A 144 12.18 3.39 -15.31
N GLY A 145 11.47 2.69 -14.43
CA GLY A 145 10.09 3.02 -14.08
C GLY A 145 9.94 4.40 -13.45
N ILE A 146 10.80 4.77 -12.51
CA ILE A 146 10.81 6.11 -11.88
C ILE A 146 11.08 7.18 -12.93
N THR A 147 12.09 6.99 -13.79
CA THR A 147 12.43 7.95 -14.83
C THR A 147 11.27 8.12 -15.82
N ALA A 148 10.70 7.02 -16.30
CA ALA A 148 9.56 7.05 -17.21
C ALA A 148 8.32 7.67 -16.54
N GLY A 149 7.99 7.28 -15.31
CA GLY A 149 6.88 7.83 -14.54
C GLY A 149 7.02 9.34 -14.31
N TYR A 150 8.20 9.80 -13.95
CA TYR A 150 8.49 11.22 -13.79
C TYR A 150 8.29 12.00 -15.10
N ILE A 151 8.82 11.49 -16.22
CA ILE A 151 8.67 12.12 -17.53
C ILE A 151 7.18 12.18 -17.95
N VAL A 152 6.43 11.09 -17.73
CA VAL A 152 5.00 11.04 -18.05
C VAL A 152 4.22 12.05 -17.21
N LEU A 153 4.44 12.08 -15.89
CA LEU A 153 3.77 13.03 -15.00
C LEU A 153 4.07 14.49 -15.40
N CYS A 154 5.33 14.82 -15.72
CA CYS A 154 5.70 16.15 -16.14
C CYS A 154 5.06 16.56 -17.49
N LYS A 155 5.01 15.63 -18.46
CA LYS A 155 4.49 15.94 -19.81
C LYS A 155 2.96 15.90 -19.88
N VAL A 156 2.33 14.92 -19.23
CA VAL A 156 0.88 14.69 -19.31
C VAL A 156 0.10 15.59 -18.37
N ALA A 157 0.61 15.80 -17.16
CA ALA A 157 -0.04 16.67 -16.19
C ALA A 157 0.23 18.15 -16.39
N GLY A 158 1.13 18.52 -17.32
CA GLY A 158 1.46 19.91 -17.62
C GLY A 158 2.09 20.65 -16.44
N PHE A 159 2.69 19.94 -15.48
CA PHE A 159 3.36 20.56 -14.34
C PHE A 159 4.60 21.31 -14.79
N ASP A 160 4.68 22.57 -14.38
CA ASP A 160 5.89 23.38 -14.62
C ASP A 160 7.06 22.81 -13.81
N ILE A 161 8.07 22.31 -14.52
CA ILE A 161 9.26 21.67 -13.96
C ILE A 161 10.17 22.69 -13.23
N SER A 162 9.95 23.98 -13.41
CA SER A 162 10.78 25.07 -12.86
C SER A 162 10.47 25.45 -11.42
N GLY A 163 9.36 24.94 -10.82
CA GLY A 163 8.88 25.35 -9.51
C GLY A 163 9.27 24.43 -8.35
N THR A 164 8.88 24.84 -7.14
CA THR A 164 9.10 24.14 -5.85
C THR A 164 8.45 22.74 -5.81
N PHE A 165 7.52 22.44 -6.72
CA PHE A 165 6.78 21.16 -6.78
C PHE A 165 7.53 20.03 -7.48
N ARG A 166 8.70 20.31 -8.07
CA ARG A 166 9.47 19.34 -8.85
C ARG A 166 9.79 18.06 -8.07
N TYR A 167 10.18 18.17 -6.81
CA TYR A 167 10.49 17.03 -5.96
C TYR A 167 9.25 16.24 -5.55
N LEU A 168 8.08 16.88 -5.40
CA LEU A 168 6.83 16.19 -5.08
C LEU A 168 6.38 15.27 -6.23
N ILE A 169 6.54 15.73 -7.49
CA ILE A 169 6.26 14.92 -8.68
C ILE A 169 7.21 13.72 -8.74
N LEU A 170 8.49 13.94 -8.43
CA LEU A 170 9.46 12.84 -8.37
C LEU A 170 9.09 11.82 -7.29
N PHE A 171 8.71 12.28 -6.10
CA PHE A 171 8.29 11.38 -5.01
C PHE A 171 7.01 10.63 -5.35
N ASP A 172 6.07 11.25 -6.04
CA ASP A 172 4.86 10.57 -6.52
C ASP A 172 5.20 9.46 -7.52
N ALA A 173 6.09 9.73 -8.48
CA ALA A 173 6.61 8.71 -9.40
C ALA A 173 7.33 7.58 -8.66
N ILE A 174 8.15 7.90 -7.66
CA ILE A 174 8.85 6.92 -6.83
C ILE A 174 7.82 6.04 -6.11
N VAL A 175 6.86 6.62 -5.40
CA VAL A 175 5.84 5.89 -4.64
C VAL A 175 5.02 5.00 -5.57
N PHE A 176 4.63 5.49 -6.76
CA PHE A 176 3.92 4.69 -7.75
C PHE A 176 4.71 3.44 -8.16
N VAL A 177 5.96 3.60 -8.58
CA VAL A 177 6.81 2.49 -9.03
C VAL A 177 7.10 1.51 -7.89
N LEU A 178 7.35 2.00 -6.67
CA LEU A 178 7.56 1.16 -5.50
C LEU A 178 6.30 0.34 -5.16
N ASN A 179 5.09 0.89 -5.30
CA ASN A 179 3.84 0.15 -5.11
C ASN A 179 3.71 -1.00 -6.14
N VAL A 180 4.02 -0.73 -7.41
CA VAL A 180 4.02 -1.76 -8.46
C VAL A 180 5.03 -2.87 -8.14
N LEU A 181 6.26 -2.51 -7.83
CA LEU A 181 7.31 -3.49 -7.48
C LEU A 181 6.99 -4.25 -6.19
N GLY A 182 6.50 -3.57 -5.16
CA GLY A 182 6.10 -4.20 -3.90
C GLY A 182 5.03 -5.26 -4.11
N GLN A 183 4.04 -4.97 -4.93
CA GLN A 183 2.99 -5.93 -5.27
C GLN A 183 3.52 -7.13 -6.07
N ILE A 184 4.45 -6.94 -7.02
CA ILE A 184 5.10 -8.05 -7.73
C ILE A 184 5.84 -8.94 -6.73
N LEU A 185 6.72 -8.36 -5.92
CA LEU A 185 7.52 -9.11 -4.96
C LEU A 185 6.63 -9.84 -3.94
N MET A 186 5.56 -9.19 -3.46
CA MET A 186 4.56 -9.80 -2.58
C MET A 186 3.90 -10.99 -3.26
N SER A 187 3.40 -10.82 -4.48
CA SER A 187 2.68 -11.89 -5.18
C SER A 187 3.55 -13.12 -5.43
N PHE A 188 4.85 -12.95 -5.67
CA PHE A 188 5.78 -14.05 -5.88
C PHE A 188 6.50 -14.52 -4.60
N ALA A 189 6.02 -14.11 -3.42
CA ALA A 189 6.52 -14.49 -2.12
C ALA A 189 8.00 -14.14 -1.87
N PHE A 190 8.49 -13.03 -2.40
CA PHE A 190 9.83 -12.55 -2.12
C PHE A 190 9.88 -11.73 -0.81
N MET A 191 10.85 -12.05 0.05
CA MET A 191 11.07 -11.33 1.32
C MET A 191 11.38 -9.86 1.09
N GLU A 192 12.06 -9.53 0.01
CA GLU A 192 12.50 -8.18 -0.36
C GLU A 192 11.34 -7.21 -0.59
N GLN A 193 10.10 -7.68 -0.74
CA GLN A 193 8.91 -6.83 -0.73
C GLN A 193 8.90 -5.86 0.47
N TRP A 194 9.43 -6.29 1.63
CA TRP A 194 9.38 -5.49 2.84
C TRP A 194 10.32 -4.30 2.80
N TYR A 195 11.47 -4.39 2.10
CA TYR A 195 12.29 -3.21 1.83
C TYR A 195 11.54 -2.19 1.00
N VAL A 196 10.80 -2.67 -0.01
CA VAL A 196 10.00 -1.80 -0.88
C VAL A 196 8.85 -1.15 -0.10
N TRP A 197 8.10 -1.92 0.71
CA TRP A 197 7.01 -1.38 1.52
C TRP A 197 7.49 -0.40 2.60
N ILE A 198 8.66 -0.60 3.18
CA ILE A 198 9.29 0.38 4.09
C ILE A 198 9.54 1.70 3.35
N LEU A 199 10.12 1.65 2.15
CA LEU A 199 10.36 2.86 1.34
C LEU A 199 9.05 3.55 0.95
N VAL A 200 8.02 2.81 0.51
CA VAL A 200 6.69 3.35 0.22
C VAL A 200 6.17 4.15 1.42
N ASN A 201 6.23 3.57 2.60
CA ASN A 201 5.69 4.22 3.79
C ASN A 201 6.51 5.44 4.21
N VAL A 202 7.84 5.39 4.11
CA VAL A 202 8.72 6.54 4.42
C VAL A 202 8.42 7.71 3.47
N PHE A 203 8.36 7.46 2.15
CA PHE A 203 8.05 8.51 1.18
C PHE A 203 6.61 9.02 1.35
N SER A 204 5.65 8.15 1.68
CA SER A 204 4.27 8.56 1.96
C SER A 204 4.16 9.45 3.20
N ILE A 205 4.88 9.12 4.28
CA ILE A 205 4.95 9.97 5.49
C ILE A 205 5.49 11.34 5.11
N PHE A 206 6.56 11.40 4.32
CA PHE A 206 7.14 12.66 3.88
C PHE A 206 6.15 13.49 3.07
N LEU A 207 5.52 12.90 2.04
CA LEU A 207 4.53 13.58 1.19
C LEU A 207 3.34 14.12 1.98
N TRP A 208 2.82 13.34 2.94
CA TRP A 208 1.70 13.77 3.76
C TRP A 208 2.10 14.81 4.81
N SER A 209 3.34 14.76 5.30
CA SER A 209 3.88 15.79 6.20
C SER A 209 4.03 17.13 5.49
N GLU A 210 4.53 17.15 4.26
CA GLU A 210 4.60 18.35 3.42
C GLU A 210 3.21 18.95 3.17
N LYS A 211 2.23 18.10 2.85
CA LYS A 211 0.84 18.55 2.69
C LYS A 211 0.27 19.11 3.99
N ALA A 212 0.58 18.52 5.14
CA ALA A 212 0.13 19.02 6.44
C ALA A 212 0.69 20.40 6.79
N MET A 213 1.90 20.71 6.35
CA MET A 213 2.53 22.01 6.57
C MET A 213 2.04 23.09 5.60
N SER A 214 1.61 22.71 4.39
CA SER A 214 1.24 23.63 3.31
C SER A 214 -0.25 23.92 3.19
N SER A 215 -1.15 23.11 3.81
CA SER A 215 -2.61 23.22 3.61
C SER A 215 -3.38 23.65 4.85
N ALA A 216 -4.48 24.37 4.64
CA ALA A 216 -5.45 24.71 5.68
C ALA A 216 -6.19 23.49 6.27
N GLU A 217 -6.15 22.33 5.59
CA GLU A 217 -6.76 21.06 6.01
C GLU A 217 -5.80 20.19 6.84
N SER A 218 -5.14 20.80 7.81
CA SER A 218 -4.09 20.15 8.61
C SER A 218 -4.52 18.88 9.35
N SER A 219 -5.78 18.81 9.80
CA SER A 219 -6.24 17.67 10.60
C SER A 219 -6.29 16.35 9.84
N TYR A 220 -6.79 16.35 8.59
CA TYR A 220 -6.84 15.15 7.75
C TYR A 220 -5.45 14.66 7.37
N THR A 221 -4.56 15.58 6.99
CA THR A 221 -3.19 15.25 6.58
C THR A 221 -2.37 14.67 7.74
N VAL A 222 -2.56 15.17 8.97
CA VAL A 222 -1.96 14.57 10.18
C VAL A 222 -2.41 13.12 10.39
N VAL A 223 -3.71 12.83 10.20
CA VAL A 223 -4.23 11.45 10.31
C VAL A 223 -3.57 10.52 9.27
N MET A 224 -3.31 11.03 8.05
CA MET A 224 -2.59 10.26 7.03
C MET A 224 -1.14 9.98 7.41
N VAL A 225 -0.44 10.93 8.04
CA VAL A 225 0.91 10.70 8.59
C VAL A 225 0.88 9.58 9.64
N ILE A 226 -0.09 9.62 10.56
CA ILE A 226 -0.27 8.59 11.60
C ILE A 226 -0.53 7.23 10.95
N LYS A 227 -1.44 7.15 9.96
CA LYS A 227 -1.76 5.92 9.23
C LYS A 227 -0.51 5.29 8.60
N TYR A 228 0.28 6.07 7.85
CA TYR A 228 1.49 5.56 7.21
C TYR A 228 2.58 5.21 8.23
N SER A 229 2.61 5.85 9.40
CA SER A 229 3.48 5.45 10.51
C SER A 229 3.14 4.05 11.03
N PHE A 230 1.85 3.70 11.18
CA PHE A 230 1.44 2.33 11.51
C PHE A 230 1.75 1.33 10.39
N TYR A 231 1.59 1.72 9.12
CA TYR A 231 2.01 0.89 7.98
C TYR A 231 3.51 0.65 7.98
N LEU A 232 4.32 1.66 8.33
CA LEU A 232 5.76 1.51 8.48
C LEU A 232 6.12 0.52 9.59
N LEU A 233 5.48 0.63 10.76
CA LEU A 233 5.65 -0.35 11.85
C LEU A 233 5.28 -1.77 11.42
N ASN A 234 4.17 -1.92 10.67
CA ASN A 234 3.78 -3.22 10.11
C ASN A 234 4.81 -3.74 9.10
N SER A 235 5.38 -2.88 8.27
CA SER A 235 6.40 -3.28 7.28
C SER A 235 7.69 -3.72 7.95
N LEU A 236 8.11 -3.04 9.03
CA LEU A 236 9.26 -3.46 9.85
C LEU A 236 9.01 -4.81 10.53
N ASN A 237 7.80 -5.02 11.07
CA ASN A 237 7.41 -6.31 11.63
C ASN A 237 7.35 -7.41 10.57
N GLY A 238 6.81 -7.10 9.39
CA GLY A 238 6.79 -7.98 8.24
C GLY A 238 8.19 -8.40 7.81
N LEU A 239 9.11 -7.45 7.69
CA LEU A 239 10.53 -7.72 7.38
C LEU A 239 11.13 -8.72 8.37
N ARG A 240 10.91 -8.50 9.67
CA ARG A 240 11.41 -9.40 10.72
C ARG A 240 10.84 -10.83 10.58
N ILE A 241 9.55 -10.96 10.36
CA ILE A 241 8.87 -12.26 10.23
C ILE A 241 9.33 -12.96 8.95
N TRP A 242 9.34 -12.26 7.82
CA TRP A 242 9.68 -12.84 6.53
C TRP A 242 11.17 -13.18 6.39
N TYR A 243 12.03 -12.46 7.10
CA TYR A 243 13.44 -12.83 7.20
C TYR A 243 13.61 -14.22 7.83
N ALA A 244 12.84 -14.53 8.89
CA ALA A 244 12.83 -15.86 9.47
C ALA A 244 12.24 -16.89 8.49
N LEU A 245 11.07 -16.61 7.88
CA LEU A 245 10.43 -17.51 6.91
C LEU A 245 11.30 -17.84 5.69
N SER A 246 12.21 -16.94 5.30
CA SER A 246 13.11 -17.14 4.15
C SER A 246 14.41 -17.89 4.51
N ARG A 247 14.65 -18.20 5.78
CA ARG A 247 15.80 -19.02 6.23
C ARG A 247 15.44 -20.47 6.41
N ASP A 248 14.16 -20.73 6.63
CA ASP A 248 13.63 -22.08 6.90
C ASP A 248 13.16 -22.78 5.60
N SER A 249 13.24 -22.08 4.46
CA SER A 249 12.96 -22.55 3.10
C SER A 249 14.29 -22.79 2.35
#